data_f71ba3d6af5426eca61c6e3e99ea8493
#
_entry.id   f71ba3d6af5426eca61c6e3e99ea8493
#
_cell.length_a   1.000
_cell.length_b   1.000
_cell.length_c   1.000
_cell.angle_alpha   90.00
_cell.angle_beta   90.00
_cell.angle_gamma   90.00
#
_symmetry.space_group_name_H-M   'P 1'
#
loop_
_entity.id
_entity.type
_entity.pdbx_description
1 polymer ?
#
loop_
_entity_poly.entity_id
_entity_poly.type
_entity_poly.pdbx_seq_one_letter_code
_entity_poly.pdbx_strand_id
1 'polypeptide(L)'
;QAQDLLARQAPVDHRMKSLDTLAISHYRQMEERENPASELYEDFSNKYAHKATSLPEHFRIDLRHFCMPTQSRVVTSNFGYRAQFGRSHKGMDIKVYIGDTIRAAFSGKVRIVRYERGGYGKYIVIRHNNGLETIYGHLSAQLVEENQDVRAGEVIGLGGNTGRSTGSHLHFETRLCGVALNPALMFDFRNQDVVGDYYDFNRDTYEHEGIAANSVRGKVGNGGY
;
A
#
# COMPACT_ATOMS: atom_id res chain seq x y z
N GLN A 1 24.93 0.42 10.84
CA GLN A 1 24.10 -0.39 11.76
C GLN A 1 22.61 -0.14 11.59
N ALA A 2 22.13 1.12 11.48
CA ALA A 2 20.72 1.42 11.22
C ALA A 2 20.30 0.99 9.81
N GLN A 3 21.18 1.11 8.83
CA GLN A 3 20.97 0.63 7.46
C GLN A 3 20.88 -0.90 7.40
N ASP A 4 21.66 -1.60 8.19
CA ASP A 4 21.63 -3.06 8.26
C ASP A 4 20.34 -3.58 8.89
N LEU A 5 19.81 -2.84 9.87
CA LEU A 5 18.52 -3.17 10.50
C LEU A 5 17.36 -2.94 9.53
N LEU A 6 17.36 -1.82 8.80
CA LEU A 6 16.36 -1.54 7.77
C LEU A 6 16.43 -2.54 6.62
N ALA A 7 17.62 -2.88 6.18
CA ALA A 7 17.84 -3.89 5.15
C ALA A 7 17.38 -5.30 5.60
N ARG A 8 17.50 -5.61 6.89
CA ARG A 8 16.99 -6.86 7.46
C ARG A 8 15.46 -6.85 7.62
N GLN A 9 14.87 -5.68 7.90
CA GLN A 9 13.42 -5.51 8.01
C GLN A 9 12.74 -5.42 6.66
N ALA A 10 13.44 -4.96 5.63
CA ALA A 10 12.99 -4.87 4.25
C ALA A 10 13.97 -5.58 3.31
N PRO A 11 14.13 -6.92 3.45
CA PRO A 11 15.22 -7.63 2.81
C PRO A 11 15.14 -7.66 1.28
N VAL A 12 13.98 -7.33 0.72
CA VAL A 12 13.76 -7.30 -0.72
C VAL A 12 13.96 -5.92 -1.33
N ASP A 13 14.08 -4.88 -0.53
CA ASP A 13 14.30 -3.52 -1.02
C ASP A 13 15.78 -3.20 -1.15
N HIS A 14 16.36 -3.63 -2.29
CA HIS A 14 17.76 -3.34 -2.58
C HIS A 14 18.02 -1.87 -2.94
N ARG A 15 16.97 -1.07 -3.21
CA ARG A 15 17.12 0.38 -3.44
C ARG A 15 17.39 1.13 -2.16
N MET A 16 16.84 0.69 -1.05
CA MET A 16 17.17 1.27 0.26
C MET A 16 18.64 1.02 0.66
N LYS A 17 19.25 -0.05 0.18
CA LYS A 17 20.67 -0.35 0.45
C LYS A 17 21.64 0.64 -0.20
N SER A 18 21.18 1.34 -1.24
CA SER A 18 22.01 2.30 -1.99
C SER A 18 21.81 3.76 -1.54
N LEU A 19 21.03 4.00 -0.49
CA LEU A 19 20.83 5.34 0.05
C LEU A 19 22.12 5.88 0.64
N ASP A 20 22.53 7.06 0.17
CA ASP A 20 23.59 7.84 0.77
C ASP A 20 23.09 8.63 2.00
N THR A 21 24.01 9.23 2.75
CA THR A 21 23.67 9.98 3.97
C THR A 21 22.77 11.19 3.69
N LEU A 22 22.89 11.82 2.52
CA LEU A 22 22.07 12.95 2.11
C LEU A 22 20.65 12.51 1.80
N ALA A 23 20.50 11.39 1.08
CA ALA A 23 19.20 10.81 0.79
C ALA A 23 18.47 10.40 2.08
N ILE A 24 19.18 9.78 3.03
CA ILE A 24 18.63 9.42 4.34
C ILE A 24 18.20 10.66 5.13
N SER A 25 19.01 11.71 5.13
CA SER A 25 18.67 12.97 5.82
C SER A 25 17.46 13.65 5.20
N HIS A 26 17.43 13.73 3.87
CA HIS A 26 16.28 14.27 3.13
C HIS A 26 15.00 13.45 3.38
N TYR A 27 15.15 12.16 3.40
CA TYR A 27 14.06 11.22 3.67
C TYR A 27 13.49 11.39 5.09
N ARG A 28 14.36 11.55 6.10
CA ARG A 28 13.93 11.85 7.48
C ARG A 28 13.18 13.18 7.59
N GLN A 29 13.62 14.21 6.90
CA GLN A 29 12.92 15.49 6.87
C GLN A 29 11.53 15.36 6.26
N MET A 30 11.35 14.47 5.29
CA MET A 30 10.03 14.18 4.72
C MET A 30 9.11 13.42 5.68
N GLU A 31 9.68 12.64 6.60
CA GLU A 31 8.91 11.88 7.60
C GLU A 31 8.25 12.77 8.66
N GLU A 32 8.82 13.92 8.97
CA GLU A 32 8.37 14.80 10.05
C GLU A 32 7.23 15.75 9.67
N ARG A 33 6.63 15.59 8.49
CA ARG A 33 5.57 16.48 8.02
C ARG A 33 4.25 16.22 8.75
N GLU A 34 3.65 17.27 9.31
CA GLU A 34 2.32 17.19 9.92
C GLU A 34 1.24 16.82 8.92
N ASN A 35 1.35 17.30 7.69
CA ASN A 35 0.44 16.99 6.59
C ASN A 35 1.24 16.48 5.39
N PRO A 36 1.50 15.17 5.29
CA PRO A 36 2.17 14.59 4.13
C PRO A 36 1.43 14.88 2.84
N ALA A 37 2.19 15.19 1.78
CA ALA A 37 1.67 15.46 0.45
C ALA A 37 0.63 16.62 0.43
N SER A 38 0.94 17.70 1.14
CA SER A 38 0.08 18.89 1.22
C SER A 38 -0.23 19.54 -0.13
N GLU A 39 0.54 19.25 -1.16
CA GLU A 39 0.25 19.65 -2.54
C GLU A 39 -1.00 18.97 -3.12
N LEU A 40 -1.41 17.83 -2.59
CA LEU A 40 -2.58 17.05 -3.03
C LEU A 40 -3.75 17.11 -2.05
N TYR A 41 -3.47 17.30 -0.76
CA TYR A 41 -4.46 17.21 0.31
C TYR A 41 -4.47 18.48 1.13
N GLU A 42 -5.65 19.09 1.29
CA GLU A 42 -5.81 20.33 2.06
C GLU A 42 -5.57 20.11 3.56
N ASP A 43 -5.99 18.94 4.07
CA ASP A 43 -5.88 18.61 5.49
C ASP A 43 -5.43 17.15 5.72
N PHE A 44 -5.02 16.88 6.97
CA PHE A 44 -4.78 15.53 7.45
C PHE A 44 -5.87 15.17 8.46
N SER A 45 -6.88 14.42 8.00
CA SER A 45 -8.04 14.06 8.81
C SER A 45 -8.01 12.60 9.23
N ASN A 46 -8.33 12.35 10.50
CA ASN A 46 -8.52 10.99 11.04
C ASN A 46 -9.99 10.54 10.95
N LYS A 47 -10.85 11.26 10.22
CA LYS A 47 -12.30 11.05 10.26
C LYS A 47 -12.78 9.97 9.30
N TYR A 48 -12.29 9.96 8.08
CA TYR A 48 -12.74 9.05 7.02
C TYR A 48 -11.60 8.15 6.54
N ALA A 49 -11.91 6.88 6.30
CA ALA A 49 -10.94 5.94 5.72
C ALA A 49 -10.41 6.46 4.38
N HIS A 50 -11.30 6.97 3.55
CA HIS A 50 -10.95 7.66 2.32
C HIS A 50 -12.07 8.64 1.94
N LYS A 51 -11.70 9.73 1.29
CA LYS A 51 -12.63 10.72 0.76
C LYS A 51 -12.08 11.19 -0.58
N ALA A 52 -12.86 11.00 -1.63
CA ALA A 52 -12.48 11.46 -2.95
C ALA A 52 -12.39 13.00 -2.97
N THR A 53 -11.26 13.50 -3.45
CA THR A 53 -11.00 14.92 -3.67
C THR A 53 -10.64 15.15 -5.14
N SER A 54 -10.23 16.36 -5.49
CA SER A 54 -9.80 16.65 -6.87
C SER A 54 -8.61 15.80 -7.27
N LEU A 55 -8.85 14.86 -8.19
CA LEU A 55 -7.81 14.01 -8.74
C LEU A 55 -7.02 14.80 -9.78
N PRO A 56 -5.69 14.90 -9.68
CA PRO A 56 -4.89 15.59 -10.68
C PRO A 56 -4.96 14.90 -12.03
N GLU A 57 -4.78 15.64 -13.11
CA GLU A 57 -4.71 15.08 -14.47
C GLU A 57 -3.47 14.21 -14.65
N HIS A 58 -2.33 14.68 -14.14
CA HIS A 58 -1.05 13.99 -14.12
C HIS A 58 -0.41 14.13 -12.75
N PHE A 59 0.19 13.07 -12.27
CA PHE A 59 0.96 13.09 -11.04
C PHE A 59 2.04 12.01 -11.06
N ARG A 60 3.28 12.38 -10.76
CA ARG A 60 4.38 11.44 -10.65
C ARG A 60 4.49 10.93 -9.23
N ILE A 61 4.29 9.63 -9.02
CA ILE A 61 4.45 8.97 -7.74
C ILE A 61 5.86 8.39 -7.66
N ASP A 62 6.64 8.84 -6.68
CA ASP A 62 7.97 8.33 -6.41
C ASP A 62 7.87 6.96 -5.72
N LEU A 63 8.37 5.91 -6.37
CA LEU A 63 8.36 4.54 -5.86
C LEU A 63 9.69 4.12 -5.26
N ARG A 64 10.69 4.99 -5.27
CA ARG A 64 11.97 4.72 -4.61
C ARG A 64 11.73 4.63 -3.10
N HIS A 65 12.58 3.91 -2.40
CA HIS A 65 12.47 3.72 -0.94
C HIS A 65 11.19 3.00 -0.51
N PHE A 66 10.73 2.07 -1.33
CA PHE A 66 9.60 1.20 -1.03
C PHE A 66 10.01 0.05 -0.10
N CYS A 67 9.01 -0.56 0.54
CA CYS A 67 9.10 -1.90 1.09
C CYS A 67 7.84 -2.67 0.72
N MET A 68 7.97 -3.92 0.30
CA MET A 68 6.79 -4.74 0.06
C MET A 68 6.03 -4.99 1.37
N PRO A 69 4.70 -4.80 1.40
CA PRO A 69 3.91 -4.97 2.62
C PRO A 69 3.94 -6.38 3.20
N THR A 70 4.16 -7.39 2.36
CA THR A 70 4.17 -8.81 2.73
C THR A 70 5.43 -9.49 2.24
N GLN A 71 5.84 -10.57 2.91
CA GLN A 71 6.83 -11.51 2.38
C GLN A 71 6.18 -12.47 1.37
N SER A 72 4.89 -12.74 1.52
CA SER A 72 4.13 -13.55 0.59
C SER A 72 4.10 -12.93 -0.80
N ARG A 73 4.23 -13.80 -1.80
CA ARG A 73 4.19 -13.47 -3.23
C ARG A 73 2.88 -13.88 -3.90
N VAL A 74 1.97 -14.46 -3.14
CA VAL A 74 0.76 -15.09 -3.67
C VAL A 74 -0.39 -14.09 -3.71
N VAL A 75 -0.74 -13.62 -4.90
CA VAL A 75 -1.92 -12.80 -5.15
C VAL A 75 -3.12 -13.73 -5.32
N THR A 76 -4.10 -13.59 -4.46
CA THR A 76 -5.31 -14.43 -4.48
C THR A 76 -6.47 -13.76 -5.19
N SER A 77 -6.47 -12.43 -5.30
CA SER A 77 -7.51 -11.69 -5.98
C SER A 77 -7.01 -10.35 -6.53
N ASN A 78 -7.33 -10.07 -7.77
CA ASN A 78 -6.96 -8.85 -8.46
C ASN A 78 -7.91 -7.68 -8.14
N PHE A 79 -7.40 -6.48 -8.34
CA PHE A 79 -8.22 -5.27 -8.42
C PHE A 79 -9.16 -5.32 -9.63
N GLY A 80 -10.35 -4.79 -9.47
CA GLY A 80 -11.27 -4.56 -10.58
C GLY A 80 -12.59 -5.30 -10.44
N TYR A 81 -13.40 -5.23 -11.49
CA TYR A 81 -14.74 -5.80 -11.51
C TYR A 81 -14.71 -7.32 -11.43
N ARG A 82 -15.53 -7.87 -10.55
CA ARG A 82 -15.74 -9.31 -10.37
C ARG A 82 -17.16 -9.67 -10.80
N ALA A 83 -17.29 -10.20 -12.02
CA ALA A 83 -18.60 -10.55 -12.61
C ALA A 83 -19.39 -11.51 -11.71
N GLN A 84 -18.72 -12.49 -11.11
CA GLN A 84 -19.33 -13.51 -10.24
C GLN A 84 -19.94 -12.92 -8.94
N PHE A 85 -19.52 -11.74 -8.51
CA PHE A 85 -20.05 -11.06 -7.32
C PHE A 85 -20.83 -9.78 -7.65
N GLY A 86 -20.89 -9.37 -8.93
CA GLY A 86 -21.56 -8.15 -9.36
C GLY A 86 -20.98 -6.87 -8.75
N ARG A 87 -19.72 -6.86 -8.34
CA ARG A 87 -19.08 -5.71 -7.69
C ARG A 87 -17.61 -5.58 -8.03
N SER A 88 -17.10 -4.37 -7.84
CA SER A 88 -15.69 -4.03 -8.03
C SER A 88 -14.88 -4.28 -6.78
N HIS A 89 -13.72 -4.90 -6.93
CA HIS A 89 -12.72 -5.09 -5.88
C HIS A 89 -11.78 -3.88 -5.88
N LYS A 90 -11.73 -3.14 -4.78
CA LYS A 90 -11.00 -1.86 -4.68
C LYS A 90 -9.54 -1.99 -4.28
N GLY A 91 -9.06 -3.20 -4.13
CA GLY A 91 -7.68 -3.50 -3.77
C GLY A 91 -7.21 -4.80 -4.39
N MET A 92 -6.10 -5.28 -3.88
CA MET A 92 -5.50 -6.56 -4.23
C MET A 92 -5.40 -7.40 -2.97
N ASP A 93 -5.76 -8.68 -3.05
CA ASP A 93 -5.65 -9.59 -1.93
C ASP A 93 -4.40 -10.46 -2.07
N ILE A 94 -3.63 -10.51 -1.00
CA ILE A 94 -2.38 -11.27 -0.92
C ILE A 94 -2.53 -12.32 0.19
N LYS A 95 -2.21 -13.56 -0.12
CA LYS A 95 -2.25 -14.64 0.87
C LYS A 95 -1.26 -14.36 1.99
N VAL A 96 -1.77 -14.31 3.22
CA VAL A 96 -0.94 -14.27 4.44
C VAL A 96 -1.52 -15.23 5.46
N TYR A 97 -0.69 -15.65 6.41
CA TYR A 97 -1.14 -16.39 7.58
C TYR A 97 -1.40 -15.43 8.73
N ILE A 98 -2.27 -15.83 9.65
CA ILE A 98 -2.52 -15.07 10.89
C ILE A 98 -1.21 -14.93 11.65
N GLY A 99 -0.83 -13.69 11.97
CA GLY A 99 0.41 -13.37 12.65
C GLY A 99 1.59 -13.00 11.76
N ASP A 100 1.47 -13.16 10.44
CA ASP A 100 2.50 -12.69 9.51
C ASP A 100 2.69 -11.17 9.62
N THR A 101 3.93 -10.72 9.57
CA THR A 101 4.23 -9.28 9.64
C THR A 101 3.73 -8.55 8.42
N ILE A 102 3.06 -7.42 8.65
CA ILE A 102 2.62 -6.47 7.63
C ILE A 102 3.41 -5.17 7.80
N ARG A 103 3.97 -4.65 6.71
CA ARG A 103 4.90 -3.52 6.72
C ARG A 103 4.37 -2.35 5.91
N ALA A 104 4.72 -1.14 6.36
CA ALA A 104 4.43 0.08 5.62
C ALA A 104 5.15 0.07 4.27
N ALA A 105 4.41 0.32 3.19
CA ALA A 105 4.95 0.30 1.82
C ALA A 105 5.93 1.45 1.56
N PHE A 106 5.68 2.61 2.16
CA PHE A 106 6.53 3.81 2.08
C PHE A 106 6.50 4.53 3.43
N SER A 107 7.39 5.48 3.62
CA SER A 107 7.31 6.37 4.76
C SER A 107 6.13 7.31 4.66
N GLY A 108 5.59 7.70 5.80
CA GLY A 108 4.47 8.60 5.89
C GLY A 108 3.91 8.70 7.30
N LYS A 109 2.63 9.06 7.38
CA LYS A 109 1.92 9.26 8.64
C LYS A 109 0.66 8.41 8.66
N VAL A 110 0.47 7.69 9.76
CA VAL A 110 -0.71 6.86 9.99
C VAL A 110 -1.93 7.77 10.17
N ARG A 111 -2.92 7.61 9.32
CA ARG A 111 -4.10 8.47 9.32
C ARG A 111 -5.31 7.83 9.99
N ILE A 112 -5.50 6.52 9.83
CA ILE A 112 -6.61 5.76 10.41
C ILE A 112 -6.09 4.47 11.02
N VAL A 113 -6.54 4.17 12.24
CA VAL A 113 -6.40 2.86 12.90
C VAL A 113 -7.75 2.53 13.50
N ARG A 114 -8.52 1.64 12.87
CA ARG A 114 -9.90 1.32 13.26
C ARG A 114 -10.26 -0.13 13.05
N TYR A 115 -11.43 -0.47 13.55
CA TYR A 115 -12.07 -1.76 13.32
C TYR A 115 -13.42 -1.58 12.65
N GLU A 116 -13.56 -2.09 11.43
CA GLU A 116 -14.80 -2.08 10.67
C GLU A 116 -15.30 -3.52 10.51
N ARG A 117 -16.20 -3.93 11.39
CA ARG A 117 -16.65 -5.33 11.51
C ARG A 117 -17.21 -5.91 10.22
N GLY A 118 -18.01 -5.15 9.49
CA GLY A 118 -18.68 -5.59 8.25
C GLY A 118 -17.90 -5.29 6.97
N GLY A 119 -16.63 -4.87 7.08
CA GLY A 119 -15.82 -4.46 5.95
C GLY A 119 -14.36 -4.83 6.12
N TYR A 120 -13.50 -3.84 6.25
CA TYR A 120 -12.04 -4.00 6.34
C TYR A 120 -11.55 -4.82 7.54
N GLY A 121 -12.39 -5.03 8.58
CA GLY A 121 -11.93 -5.56 9.85
C GLY A 121 -10.99 -4.58 10.54
N LYS A 122 -9.97 -5.07 11.19
CA LYS A 122 -8.89 -4.23 11.72
C LYS A 122 -8.06 -3.73 10.54
N TYR A 123 -8.03 -2.41 10.36
CA TYR A 123 -7.34 -1.82 9.21
C TYR A 123 -6.55 -0.58 9.59
N ILE A 124 -5.61 -0.24 8.73
CA ILE A 124 -4.73 0.92 8.86
C ILE A 124 -4.73 1.67 7.53
N VAL A 125 -4.80 2.99 7.58
CA VAL A 125 -4.56 3.87 6.42
C VAL A 125 -3.34 4.72 6.71
N ILE A 126 -2.39 4.72 5.78
CA ILE A 126 -1.18 5.54 5.85
C ILE A 126 -1.19 6.50 4.66
N ARG A 127 -0.96 7.79 4.94
CA ARG A 127 -0.64 8.79 3.91
C ARG A 127 0.86 8.90 3.78
N HIS A 128 1.36 8.62 2.59
CA HIS A 128 2.78 8.63 2.29
C HIS A 128 3.23 10.00 1.77
N ASN A 129 4.51 10.28 1.95
CA ASN A 129 5.11 11.52 1.49
C ASN A 129 5.09 11.67 -0.05
N ASN A 130 4.97 10.55 -0.77
CA ASN A 130 4.88 10.54 -2.23
C ASN A 130 3.47 10.81 -2.78
N GLY A 131 2.49 11.08 -1.91
CA GLY A 131 1.11 11.38 -2.29
C GLY A 131 0.17 10.19 -2.31
N LEU A 132 0.68 8.97 -2.31
CA LEU A 132 -0.12 7.76 -2.26
C LEU A 132 -0.65 7.54 -0.84
N GLU A 133 -1.88 7.04 -0.72
CA GLU A 133 -2.37 6.41 0.51
C GLU A 133 -2.45 4.90 0.32
N THR A 134 -2.10 4.15 1.35
CA THR A 134 -2.24 2.69 1.37
C THR A 134 -3.14 2.25 2.51
N ILE A 135 -3.93 1.21 2.25
CA ILE A 135 -4.86 0.62 3.22
C ILE A 135 -4.48 -0.84 3.40
N TYR A 136 -4.39 -1.26 4.65
CA TYR A 136 -4.03 -2.62 5.08
C TYR A 136 -5.19 -3.18 5.89
N GLY A 137 -5.97 -4.08 5.29
CA GLY A 137 -7.18 -4.63 5.87
C GLY A 137 -7.08 -6.06 6.35
N HIS A 138 -8.07 -6.47 7.12
CA HIS A 138 -8.26 -7.81 7.71
C HIS A 138 -7.14 -8.23 8.66
N LEU A 139 -6.51 -7.26 9.34
CA LEU A 139 -5.41 -7.50 10.28
C LEU A 139 -5.92 -8.21 11.54
N SER A 140 -5.04 -9.01 12.16
CA SER A 140 -5.27 -9.56 13.50
C SER A 140 -4.82 -8.60 14.60
N ALA A 141 -3.81 -7.79 14.33
CA ALA A 141 -3.30 -6.78 15.26
C ALA A 141 -2.86 -5.52 14.52
N GLN A 142 -3.02 -4.38 15.16
CA GLN A 142 -2.58 -3.06 14.73
C GLN A 142 -1.50 -2.60 15.71
N LEU A 143 -0.29 -2.34 15.21
CA LEU A 143 0.90 -2.08 16.04
C LEU A 143 1.33 -0.61 16.00
N VAL A 144 0.51 0.25 15.43
CA VAL A 144 0.74 1.69 15.30
C VAL A 144 -0.51 2.45 15.73
N GLU A 145 -0.34 3.74 15.99
CA GLU A 145 -1.42 4.65 16.40
C GLU A 145 -1.67 5.70 15.32
N GLU A 146 -2.86 6.28 15.31
CA GLU A 146 -3.18 7.43 14.46
C GLU A 146 -2.21 8.59 14.77
N ASN A 147 -1.80 9.29 13.72
CA ASN A 147 -0.81 10.39 13.72
C ASN A 147 0.65 9.96 13.96
N GLN A 148 0.92 8.68 14.10
CA GLN A 148 2.28 8.17 14.21
C GLN A 148 2.99 8.28 12.86
N ASP A 149 4.23 8.80 12.88
CA ASP A 149 5.11 8.74 11.72
C ASP A 149 5.71 7.34 11.59
N VAL A 150 5.69 6.80 10.38
CA VAL A 150 6.22 5.48 10.07
C VAL A 150 7.19 5.54 8.90
N ARG A 151 8.15 4.63 8.90
CA ARG A 151 9.11 4.44 7.80
C ARG A 151 8.70 3.29 6.92
N ALA A 152 9.10 3.35 5.66
CA ALA A 152 9.00 2.19 4.78
C ALA A 152 9.64 0.97 5.44
N GLY A 153 8.94 -0.15 5.46
CA GLY A 153 9.42 -1.40 6.07
C GLY A 153 9.14 -1.55 7.57
N GLU A 154 8.66 -0.51 8.24
CA GLU A 154 8.23 -0.64 9.64
C GLU A 154 7.05 -1.60 9.75
N VAL A 155 7.11 -2.51 10.72
CA VAL A 155 5.99 -3.42 11.00
C VAL A 155 4.86 -2.63 11.61
N ILE A 156 3.73 -2.56 10.90
CA ILE A 156 2.56 -1.79 11.33
C ILE A 156 1.42 -2.64 11.85
N GLY A 157 1.43 -3.93 11.53
CA GLY A 157 0.38 -4.85 11.94
C GLY A 157 0.74 -6.30 11.66
N LEU A 158 -0.21 -7.17 11.99
CA LEU A 158 -0.09 -8.60 11.73
C LEU A 158 -1.24 -9.09 10.85
N GLY A 159 -0.95 -9.99 9.95
CA GLY A 159 -1.93 -10.64 9.08
C GLY A 159 -3.03 -11.32 9.89
N GLY A 160 -4.22 -11.35 9.32
CA GLY A 160 -5.39 -11.90 10.00
C GLY A 160 -6.52 -12.27 9.06
N ASN A 161 -7.71 -12.37 9.64
CA ASN A 161 -8.94 -12.72 8.95
C ASN A 161 -10.15 -11.97 9.54
N THR A 162 -9.92 -10.78 10.07
CA THR A 162 -10.97 -9.95 10.69
C THR A 162 -11.82 -9.24 9.65
N GLY A 163 -13.02 -8.83 10.06
CA GLY A 163 -13.96 -8.15 9.18
C GLY A 163 -14.65 -9.11 8.20
N ARG A 164 -14.99 -8.60 7.03
CA ARG A 164 -15.63 -9.39 5.96
C ARG A 164 -14.58 -10.18 5.18
N SER A 165 -14.22 -11.34 5.72
CA SER A 165 -13.18 -12.19 5.14
C SER A 165 -13.48 -13.65 5.42
N THR A 166 -13.29 -14.51 4.42
CA THR A 166 -13.53 -15.96 4.49
C THR A 166 -12.25 -16.79 4.59
N GLY A 167 -11.09 -16.16 4.52
CA GLY A 167 -9.78 -16.80 4.63
C GLY A 167 -8.70 -15.77 4.85
N SER A 168 -7.67 -16.10 5.62
CA SER A 168 -6.61 -15.16 5.97
C SER A 168 -5.91 -14.60 4.74
N HIS A 169 -5.94 -13.28 4.61
CA HIS A 169 -5.27 -12.54 3.53
C HIS A 169 -5.07 -11.09 3.96
N LEU A 170 -4.13 -10.41 3.30
CA LEU A 170 -4.04 -8.97 3.36
C LEU A 170 -4.89 -8.39 2.22
N HIS A 171 -5.84 -7.51 2.56
CA HIS A 171 -6.48 -6.63 1.58
C HIS A 171 -5.67 -5.34 1.50
N PHE A 172 -5.02 -5.13 0.37
CA PHE A 172 -4.13 -3.99 0.14
C PHE A 172 -4.73 -3.05 -0.89
N GLU A 173 -4.93 -1.79 -0.50
CA GLU A 173 -5.39 -0.73 -1.41
C GLU A 173 -4.31 0.34 -1.58
N THR A 174 -4.29 0.89 -2.78
CA THR A 174 -3.54 2.10 -3.12
C THR A 174 -4.52 3.16 -3.59
N ARG A 175 -4.46 4.35 -2.97
CA ARG A 175 -5.37 5.45 -3.29
C ARG A 175 -4.61 6.73 -3.57
N LEU A 176 -5.09 7.48 -4.54
CA LEU A 176 -4.63 8.84 -4.83
C LEU A 176 -5.84 9.76 -4.71
N CYS A 177 -5.76 10.77 -3.84
CA CYS A 177 -6.87 11.69 -3.57
C CYS A 177 -8.20 10.96 -3.27
N GLY A 178 -8.13 9.85 -2.54
CA GLY A 178 -9.27 9.01 -2.17
C GLY A 178 -9.74 8.06 -3.27
N VAL A 179 -9.25 8.17 -4.48
CA VAL A 179 -9.62 7.30 -5.60
C VAL A 179 -8.76 6.03 -5.58
N ALA A 180 -9.42 4.87 -5.63
CA ALA A 180 -8.72 3.59 -5.64
C ALA A 180 -8.00 3.37 -6.97
N LEU A 181 -6.70 3.09 -6.90
CA LEU A 181 -5.87 2.69 -8.02
C LEU A 181 -5.55 1.21 -7.91
N ASN A 182 -5.44 0.53 -9.06
CA ASN A 182 -4.99 -0.86 -9.06
C ASN A 182 -3.57 -0.95 -8.50
N PRO A 183 -3.33 -1.66 -7.38
CA PRO A 183 -1.98 -1.82 -6.84
C PRO A 183 -0.97 -2.39 -7.83
N ALA A 184 -1.41 -3.20 -8.80
CA ALA A 184 -0.55 -3.77 -9.85
C ALA A 184 0.04 -2.72 -10.80
N LEU A 185 -0.47 -1.48 -10.82
CA LEU A 185 0.15 -0.37 -11.53
C LEU A 185 1.54 -0.04 -10.99
N MET A 186 1.78 -0.28 -9.70
CA MET A 186 3.00 0.13 -8.99
C MET A 186 3.75 -1.03 -8.35
N PHE A 187 3.03 -2.05 -7.86
CA PHE A 187 3.59 -3.16 -7.08
C PHE A 187 3.54 -4.46 -7.85
N ASP A 188 4.65 -5.20 -7.80
CA ASP A 188 4.75 -6.57 -8.28
C ASP A 188 5.02 -7.50 -7.09
N PHE A 189 3.97 -8.03 -6.48
CA PHE A 189 4.08 -8.91 -5.32
C PHE A 189 4.79 -10.22 -5.67
N ARG A 190 4.58 -10.72 -6.89
CA ARG A 190 5.18 -11.99 -7.34
C ARG A 190 6.70 -11.91 -7.38
N ASN A 191 7.24 -10.76 -7.77
CA ASN A 191 8.67 -10.50 -7.84
C ASN A 191 9.20 -9.67 -6.66
N GLN A 192 8.32 -9.30 -5.72
CA GLN A 192 8.68 -8.50 -4.53
C GLN A 192 9.42 -7.21 -4.90
N ASP A 193 8.90 -6.50 -5.89
CA ASP A 193 9.47 -5.25 -6.40
C ASP A 193 8.37 -4.27 -6.79
N VAL A 194 8.77 -3.08 -7.15
CA VAL A 194 7.93 -2.07 -7.81
C VAL A 194 8.28 -1.98 -9.30
N VAL A 195 7.36 -1.42 -10.07
CA VAL A 195 7.45 -1.38 -11.54
C VAL A 195 8.60 -0.52 -12.07
N GLY A 196 9.10 0.40 -11.27
CA GLY A 196 10.17 1.33 -11.64
C GLY A 196 10.42 2.33 -10.51
N ASP A 197 11.23 3.34 -10.77
CA ASP A 197 11.52 4.38 -9.79
C ASP A 197 10.34 5.34 -9.59
N TYR A 198 9.50 5.47 -10.61
CA TYR A 198 8.33 6.34 -10.62
C TYR A 198 7.17 5.64 -11.30
N TYR A 199 5.95 5.99 -10.89
CA TYR A 199 4.73 5.75 -11.65
C TYR A 199 4.14 7.10 -12.06
N ASP A 200 3.97 7.32 -13.35
CA ASP A 200 3.36 8.52 -13.90
C ASP A 200 1.85 8.30 -14.04
N PHE A 201 1.10 8.74 -13.03
CA PHE A 201 -0.34 8.69 -13.04
C PHE A 201 -0.90 9.62 -14.11
N ASN A 202 -1.83 9.09 -14.93
CA ASN A 202 -2.61 9.84 -15.88
C ASN A 202 -4.10 9.54 -15.67
N ARG A 203 -4.87 10.59 -15.35
CA ARG A 203 -6.29 10.45 -15.03
C ARG A 203 -7.11 9.81 -16.16
N ASP A 204 -6.71 10.02 -17.41
CA ASP A 204 -7.46 9.51 -18.56
C ASP A 204 -7.14 8.07 -18.92
N THR A 205 -5.99 7.52 -18.46
CA THR A 205 -5.49 6.21 -18.91
C THR A 205 -5.27 5.19 -17.78
N TYR A 206 -5.27 5.59 -16.52
CA TYR A 206 -4.89 4.71 -15.40
C TYR A 206 -5.76 3.47 -15.25
N GLU A 207 -7.07 3.57 -15.55
CA GLU A 207 -7.98 2.43 -15.44
C GLU A 207 -7.65 1.36 -16.50
N HIS A 208 -7.40 1.80 -17.73
CA HIS A 208 -7.00 0.92 -18.83
C HIS A 208 -5.63 0.28 -18.58
N GLU A 209 -4.68 1.06 -18.10
CA GLU A 209 -3.35 0.56 -17.69
C GLU A 209 -3.47 -0.49 -16.58
N GLY A 210 -4.41 -0.29 -15.63
CA GLY A 210 -4.67 -1.24 -14.55
C GLY A 210 -5.17 -2.60 -15.03
N ILE A 211 -6.02 -2.64 -16.05
CA ILE A 211 -6.49 -3.89 -16.67
C ILE A 211 -5.30 -4.66 -17.26
N ALA A 212 -4.42 -3.97 -17.98
CA ALA A 212 -3.21 -4.57 -18.53
C ALA A 212 -2.25 -5.05 -17.43
N ALA A 213 -2.11 -4.28 -16.35
CA ALA A 213 -1.25 -4.62 -15.21
C ALA A 213 -1.68 -5.91 -14.51
N ASN A 214 -2.97 -6.22 -14.45
CA ASN A 214 -3.48 -7.47 -13.89
C ASN A 214 -2.94 -8.70 -14.63
N SER A 215 -2.76 -8.62 -15.93
CA SER A 215 -2.21 -9.73 -16.74
C SER A 215 -0.74 -9.97 -16.46
N VAL A 216 0.00 -8.95 -16.07
CA VAL A 216 1.46 -9.02 -15.86
C VAL A 216 1.80 -9.31 -14.39
N ARG A 217 1.12 -8.64 -13.45
CA ARG A 217 1.48 -8.61 -12.02
C ARG A 217 0.36 -9.10 -11.08
N GLY A 218 -0.75 -9.50 -11.63
CA GLY A 218 -1.89 -9.97 -10.85
C GLY A 218 -1.83 -11.45 -10.51
N LYS A 219 -2.99 -11.97 -10.06
CA LYS A 219 -3.17 -13.39 -9.78
C LYS A 219 -2.81 -14.22 -11.01
N VAL A 220 -2.02 -15.27 -10.81
CA VAL A 220 -1.80 -16.28 -11.85
C VAL A 220 -3.13 -17.02 -12.02
N GLY A 221 -3.70 -16.98 -13.23
CA GLY A 221 -4.89 -17.75 -13.54
C GLY A 221 -4.67 -19.21 -13.16
N ASN A 222 -5.65 -19.84 -12.53
CA ASN A 222 -5.67 -21.29 -12.43
C ASN A 222 -5.67 -21.79 -13.87
N GLY A 223 -4.52 -22.22 -14.35
CA GLY A 223 -4.47 -23.09 -15.51
C GLY A 223 -5.41 -24.23 -15.19
N GLY A 224 -6.50 -24.32 -15.94
CA GLY A 224 -7.52 -25.30 -15.67
C GLY A 224 -6.91 -26.70 -15.61
N TYR A 225 -7.26 -27.37 -14.57
CA TYR A 225 -7.27 -28.83 -14.52
C TYR A 225 -8.71 -29.25 -14.31
#